data_bebfe1904d4e2adb948d7f67d15207eb
#
_entry.id   bebfe1904d4e2adb948d7f67d15207eb
#
_cell.length_a   1.000
_cell.length_b   1.000
_cell.length_c   1.000
_cell.angle_alpha   90.00
_cell.angle_beta   90.00
_cell.angle_gamma   90.00
#
_symmetry.space_group_name_H-M   'P 1'
#
loop_
_entity.id
_entity.type
_entity.pdbx_description
1 polymer ?
#
loop_
_entity_poly.entity_id
_entity_poly.type
_entity_poly.pdbx_seq_one_letter_code
_entity_poly.pdbx_strand_id
1 'polypeptide(L)'
;RIIENFMTEIKRKGSRSTKDIPKDILEQLNSGQIETANLIEWLAVDQKLLLENLLKQTDRIKYLSPILSNIENLKKQTVNTINEVIGTEILNQVTKNNDFDFLEIISKHKSDLIRCWATYTIGKNPKLNVKEMLEKIQAFSADKHFGVREICWLAVRPTIAKNLIKSLEILSKWTNKEDENIRRFASEATRPRGVWCEHIEELKLKPELGLIILNPLKSDKSKYVQDSVGNWLNDASKTQPEFVNSLCEKWKAESPTKETAYIIKKAMRTIDKERK
;
A
#
# COMPACT_ATOMS: atom_id res chain seq x y z
N ARG A 1 19.54 -26.47 -29.24
CA ARG A 1 18.89 -25.12 -29.44
C ARG A 1 17.55 -25.17 -28.76
N ILE A 2 17.52 -24.74 -27.54
CA ILE A 2 16.31 -24.57 -26.75
C ILE A 2 15.84 -23.15 -27.05
N ILE A 3 14.70 -23.04 -27.72
CA ILE A 3 14.01 -21.78 -27.95
C ILE A 3 13.26 -21.50 -26.67
N GLU A 4 13.79 -20.61 -25.84
CA GLU A 4 13.05 -20.02 -24.71
C GLU A 4 11.93 -19.15 -25.31
N ASN A 5 10.71 -19.64 -25.19
CA ASN A 5 9.51 -18.84 -25.44
C ASN A 5 9.41 -17.76 -24.36
N PHE A 6 9.93 -16.57 -24.61
CA PHE A 6 9.52 -15.35 -23.95
C PHE A 6 8.08 -15.04 -24.41
N MET A 7 7.10 -15.65 -23.78
CA MET A 7 5.75 -15.12 -23.81
C MET A 7 5.76 -13.84 -22.99
N THR A 8 5.90 -12.69 -23.63
CA THR A 8 5.53 -11.43 -23.06
C THR A 8 4.06 -11.56 -22.64
N GLU A 9 3.79 -11.60 -21.32
CA GLU A 9 2.42 -11.52 -20.80
C GLU A 9 1.80 -10.25 -21.37
N ILE A 10 0.88 -10.40 -22.33
CA ILE A 10 0.10 -9.27 -22.85
C ILE A 10 -0.68 -8.73 -21.68
N LYS A 11 -0.29 -7.55 -21.21
CA LYS A 11 -0.93 -6.91 -20.06
C LYS A 11 -2.40 -6.66 -20.40
N ARG A 12 -3.29 -7.42 -19.77
CA ARG A 12 -4.72 -7.37 -19.99
C ARG A 12 -5.26 -5.97 -19.66
N LYS A 13 -6.10 -5.44 -20.53
CA LYS A 13 -6.75 -4.15 -20.32
C LYS A 13 -8.07 -4.38 -19.59
N GLY A 14 -8.21 -3.81 -18.38
CA GLY A 14 -9.41 -3.93 -17.56
C GLY A 14 -10.61 -3.18 -18.14
N SER A 15 -11.82 -3.58 -17.72
CA SER A 15 -13.08 -2.95 -18.08
C SER A 15 -13.20 -1.53 -17.54
N ARG A 16 -14.02 -0.70 -18.17
CA ARG A 16 -14.28 0.69 -17.75
C ARG A 16 -15.36 0.81 -16.68
N SER A 17 -16.22 -0.20 -16.56
CA SER A 17 -17.23 -0.30 -15.53
C SER A 17 -17.37 -1.75 -15.04
N THR A 18 -17.94 -1.94 -13.85
CA THR A 18 -18.16 -3.28 -13.28
C THR A 18 -19.12 -4.12 -14.10
N LYS A 19 -20.07 -3.47 -14.77
CA LYS A 19 -21.08 -4.14 -15.62
C LYS A 19 -20.48 -4.71 -16.91
N ASP A 20 -19.34 -4.16 -17.34
CA ASP A 20 -18.67 -4.54 -18.58
C ASP A 20 -17.62 -5.64 -18.37
N ILE A 21 -17.42 -6.10 -17.12
CA ILE A 21 -16.47 -7.18 -16.84
C ILE A 21 -17.04 -8.49 -17.41
N PRO A 22 -16.35 -9.17 -18.35
CA PRO A 22 -16.79 -10.46 -18.87
C PRO A 22 -16.94 -11.49 -17.74
N LYS A 23 -17.95 -12.35 -17.84
CA LYS A 23 -18.22 -13.36 -16.79
C LYS A 23 -17.03 -14.28 -16.54
N ASP A 24 -16.38 -14.74 -17.60
CA ASP A 24 -15.20 -15.60 -17.50
C ASP A 24 -14.02 -14.91 -16.79
N ILE A 25 -13.86 -13.61 -17.01
CA ILE A 25 -12.86 -12.81 -16.28
C ILE A 25 -13.22 -12.71 -14.80
N LEU A 26 -14.48 -12.40 -14.48
CA LEU A 26 -14.91 -12.30 -13.09
C LEU A 26 -14.81 -13.64 -12.35
N GLU A 27 -15.12 -14.75 -13.01
CA GLU A 27 -14.94 -16.11 -12.48
C GLU A 27 -13.46 -16.42 -12.20
N GLN A 28 -12.56 -16.05 -13.10
CA GLN A 28 -11.12 -16.20 -12.91
C GLN A 28 -10.58 -15.32 -11.78
N LEU A 29 -11.08 -14.08 -11.64
CA LEU A 29 -10.74 -13.19 -10.53
C LEU A 29 -11.22 -13.78 -9.18
N ASN A 30 -12.47 -14.22 -9.10
CA ASN A 30 -13.06 -14.78 -7.89
C ASN A 30 -12.49 -16.17 -7.51
N SER A 31 -11.83 -16.85 -8.43
CA SER A 31 -11.12 -18.11 -8.17
C SER A 31 -9.61 -17.95 -7.95
N GLY A 32 -9.10 -16.73 -8.03
CA GLY A 32 -7.69 -16.43 -7.80
C GLY A 32 -6.74 -16.84 -8.93
N GLN A 33 -7.27 -17.06 -10.14
CA GLN A 33 -6.48 -17.51 -11.29
C GLN A 33 -5.70 -16.39 -11.96
N ILE A 34 -6.18 -15.15 -11.86
CA ILE A 34 -5.58 -13.96 -12.48
C ILE A 34 -5.56 -12.78 -11.50
N GLU A 35 -4.68 -11.82 -11.80
CA GLU A 35 -4.66 -10.51 -11.13
C GLU A 35 -5.74 -9.58 -11.71
N THR A 36 -6.21 -8.63 -10.90
CA THR A 36 -7.02 -7.54 -11.41
C THR A 36 -6.21 -6.63 -12.34
N ALA A 37 -6.82 -6.16 -13.42
CA ALA A 37 -6.14 -5.30 -14.39
C ALA A 37 -6.22 -3.81 -14.03
N ASN A 38 -7.22 -3.41 -13.26
CA ASN A 38 -7.45 -2.03 -12.84
C ASN A 38 -8.30 -1.96 -11.56
N LEU A 39 -8.54 -0.73 -11.07
CA LEU A 39 -9.34 -0.48 -9.88
C LEU A 39 -10.79 -0.99 -10.00
N ILE A 40 -11.38 -0.94 -11.19
CA ILE A 40 -12.76 -1.41 -11.43
C ILE A 40 -12.87 -2.90 -11.16
N GLU A 41 -11.96 -3.69 -11.70
CA GLU A 41 -11.91 -5.13 -11.43
C GLU A 41 -11.60 -5.42 -9.96
N TRP A 42 -10.66 -4.67 -9.37
CA TRP A 42 -10.29 -4.80 -7.95
C TRP A 42 -11.49 -4.60 -7.02
N LEU A 43 -12.34 -3.61 -7.32
CA LEU A 43 -13.57 -3.35 -6.57
C LEU A 43 -14.68 -4.39 -6.84
N ALA A 44 -14.65 -5.07 -7.98
CA ALA A 44 -15.66 -6.04 -8.40
C ALA A 44 -15.45 -7.46 -7.86
N VAL A 45 -14.24 -7.78 -7.37
CA VAL A 45 -13.95 -9.11 -6.82
C VAL A 45 -14.83 -9.40 -5.60
N ASP A 46 -15.51 -10.53 -5.61
CA ASP A 46 -16.16 -11.08 -4.43
C ASP A 46 -15.11 -11.73 -3.51
N GLN A 47 -14.68 -11.00 -2.51
CA GLN A 47 -13.62 -11.46 -1.61
C GLN A 47 -14.03 -12.67 -0.77
N LYS A 48 -15.32 -12.83 -0.43
CA LYS A 48 -15.79 -14.01 0.31
C LYS A 48 -15.70 -15.25 -0.56
N LEU A 49 -16.10 -15.15 -1.83
CA LEU A 49 -15.97 -16.25 -2.80
C LEU A 49 -14.51 -16.56 -3.11
N LEU A 50 -13.67 -15.53 -3.28
CA LEU A 50 -12.23 -15.70 -3.47
C LEU A 50 -11.58 -16.42 -2.27
N LEU A 51 -11.96 -16.05 -1.04
CA LEU A 51 -11.49 -16.72 0.18
C LEU A 51 -11.91 -18.19 0.22
N GLU A 52 -13.17 -18.47 -0.05
CA GLU A 52 -13.68 -19.85 -0.09
C GLU A 52 -12.91 -20.70 -1.11
N ASN A 53 -12.71 -20.18 -2.32
CA ASN A 53 -11.96 -20.85 -3.36
C ASN A 53 -10.49 -21.10 -2.94
N LEU A 54 -9.82 -20.11 -2.37
CA LEU A 54 -8.47 -20.26 -1.85
C LEU A 54 -8.38 -21.38 -0.79
N LEU A 55 -9.28 -21.34 0.17
CA LEU A 55 -9.27 -22.30 1.28
C LEU A 55 -9.59 -23.74 0.83
N LYS A 56 -10.45 -23.91 -0.17
CA LYS A 56 -10.70 -25.20 -0.82
C LYS A 56 -9.47 -25.70 -1.57
N GLN A 57 -8.85 -24.84 -2.39
CA GLN A 57 -7.68 -25.17 -3.19
C GLN A 57 -6.44 -25.54 -2.36
N THR A 58 -6.37 -25.04 -1.13
CA THR A 58 -5.25 -25.22 -0.21
C THR A 58 -5.56 -26.18 0.96
N ASP A 59 -6.70 -26.85 0.91
CA ASP A 59 -7.17 -27.80 1.96
C ASP A 59 -7.28 -27.18 3.37
N ARG A 60 -7.82 -25.94 3.42
CA ARG A 60 -7.96 -25.15 4.64
C ARG A 60 -9.39 -24.65 4.89
N ILE A 61 -10.37 -25.34 4.33
CA ILE A 61 -11.79 -24.91 4.40
C ILE A 61 -12.29 -24.68 5.83
N LYS A 62 -11.67 -25.32 6.81
CA LYS A 62 -11.99 -25.12 8.24
C LYS A 62 -11.79 -23.67 8.72
N TYR A 63 -11.00 -22.86 8.02
CA TYR A 63 -10.78 -21.44 8.35
C TYR A 63 -11.91 -20.55 7.87
N LEU A 64 -12.78 -21.01 6.97
CA LEU A 64 -13.79 -20.16 6.32
C LEU A 64 -14.81 -19.59 7.31
N SER A 65 -15.45 -20.47 8.10
CA SER A 65 -16.54 -20.06 9.00
C SER A 65 -16.13 -18.97 10.02
N PRO A 66 -15.01 -19.08 10.75
CA PRO A 66 -14.61 -18.01 11.65
C PRO A 66 -14.25 -16.70 10.94
N ILE A 67 -13.70 -16.76 9.73
CA ILE A 67 -13.37 -15.55 8.96
C ILE A 67 -14.66 -14.86 8.47
N LEU A 68 -15.59 -15.61 7.88
CA LEU A 68 -16.88 -15.06 7.43
C LEU A 68 -17.67 -14.42 8.58
N SER A 69 -17.69 -15.06 9.75
CA SER A 69 -18.35 -14.52 10.94
C SER A 69 -17.79 -13.14 11.33
N ASN A 70 -16.48 -12.95 11.27
CA ASN A 70 -15.86 -11.67 11.56
C ASN A 70 -16.12 -10.61 10.48
N ILE A 71 -16.25 -11.01 9.21
CA ILE A 71 -16.66 -10.09 8.14
C ILE A 71 -18.10 -9.61 8.38
N GLU A 72 -19.02 -10.51 8.75
CA GLU A 72 -20.42 -10.16 9.01
C GLU A 72 -20.59 -9.22 10.20
N ASN A 73 -19.70 -9.28 11.20
CA ASN A 73 -19.69 -8.38 12.34
C ASN A 73 -19.15 -6.97 12.05
N LEU A 74 -18.64 -6.71 10.84
CA LEU A 74 -18.20 -5.38 10.45
C LEU A 74 -19.37 -4.40 10.38
N LYS A 75 -19.23 -3.24 11.00
CA LYS A 75 -20.20 -2.14 10.89
C LYS A 75 -20.36 -1.63 9.44
N LYS A 76 -19.29 -1.70 8.66
CA LYS A 76 -19.26 -1.32 7.26
C LYS A 76 -18.36 -2.28 6.49
N GLN A 77 -18.93 -2.94 5.50
CA GLN A 77 -18.20 -3.83 4.60
C GLN A 77 -17.74 -3.04 3.36
N THR A 78 -16.48 -2.69 3.33
CA THR A 78 -15.80 -2.12 2.16
C THR A 78 -14.68 -3.07 1.74
N VAL A 79 -14.13 -2.89 0.54
CA VAL A 79 -13.00 -3.70 0.08
C VAL A 79 -11.85 -3.65 1.10
N ASN A 80 -11.54 -2.47 1.65
CA ASN A 80 -10.45 -2.32 2.62
C ASN A 80 -10.74 -2.97 3.98
N THR A 81 -11.95 -2.81 4.52
CA THR A 81 -12.31 -3.42 5.80
C THR A 81 -12.38 -4.94 5.71
N ILE A 82 -12.84 -5.48 4.59
CA ILE A 82 -12.86 -6.93 4.33
C ILE A 82 -11.42 -7.46 4.16
N ASN A 83 -10.56 -6.78 3.40
CA ASN A 83 -9.13 -7.13 3.30
C ASN A 83 -8.47 -7.25 4.68
N GLU A 84 -8.69 -6.25 5.53
CA GLU A 84 -8.13 -6.20 6.88
C GLU A 84 -8.60 -7.36 7.74
N VAL A 85 -9.91 -7.63 7.74
CA VAL A 85 -10.49 -8.75 8.53
C VAL A 85 -9.97 -10.09 8.03
N ILE A 86 -9.97 -10.33 6.71
CA ILE A 86 -9.48 -11.61 6.17
C ILE A 86 -8.02 -11.82 6.55
N GLY A 87 -7.16 -10.83 6.33
CA GLY A 87 -5.75 -10.95 6.67
C GLY A 87 -5.50 -11.16 8.17
N THR A 88 -6.21 -10.43 9.03
CA THR A 88 -6.13 -10.57 10.49
C THR A 88 -6.56 -11.97 10.94
N GLU A 89 -7.69 -12.46 10.41
CA GLU A 89 -8.21 -13.76 10.78
C GLU A 89 -7.40 -14.92 10.21
N ILE A 90 -6.81 -14.78 9.02
CA ILE A 90 -5.83 -15.76 8.51
C ILE A 90 -4.65 -15.87 9.49
N LEU A 91 -4.11 -14.75 9.96
CA LEU A 91 -3.05 -14.77 10.96
C LEU A 91 -3.47 -15.50 12.25
N ASN A 92 -4.68 -15.23 12.74
CA ASN A 92 -5.22 -15.90 13.93
C ASN A 92 -5.35 -17.42 13.73
N GLN A 93 -5.90 -17.86 12.59
CA GLN A 93 -6.07 -19.29 12.28
C GLN A 93 -4.71 -19.99 12.08
N VAL A 94 -3.80 -19.36 11.38
CA VAL A 94 -2.43 -19.87 11.17
C VAL A 94 -1.70 -20.03 12.50
N THR A 95 -1.77 -19.03 13.35
CA THR A 95 -1.13 -19.08 14.68
C THR A 95 -1.72 -20.16 15.56
N LYS A 96 -3.06 -20.26 15.60
CA LYS A 96 -3.78 -21.28 16.38
C LYS A 96 -3.46 -22.72 15.94
N ASN A 97 -3.28 -22.93 14.64
CA ASN A 97 -3.06 -24.24 14.04
C ASN A 97 -1.58 -24.53 13.72
N ASN A 98 -0.67 -23.61 14.04
CA ASN A 98 0.76 -23.70 13.68
C ASN A 98 0.99 -23.94 12.18
N ASP A 99 0.15 -23.33 11.32
CA ASP A 99 0.10 -23.53 9.87
C ASP A 99 0.83 -22.38 9.12
N PHE A 100 2.09 -22.14 9.46
CA PHE A 100 2.85 -20.99 8.92
C PHE A 100 3.16 -21.12 7.43
N ASP A 101 3.13 -22.30 6.86
CA ASP A 101 3.29 -22.50 5.42
C ASP A 101 2.21 -21.78 4.60
N PHE A 102 1.03 -21.61 5.18
CA PHE A 102 -0.05 -20.87 4.52
C PHE A 102 0.29 -19.41 4.28
N LEU A 103 1.04 -18.78 5.18
CA LEU A 103 1.52 -17.40 4.99
C LEU A 103 2.39 -17.26 3.75
N GLU A 104 3.23 -18.26 3.48
CA GLU A 104 4.08 -18.27 2.28
C GLU A 104 3.24 -18.45 1.01
N ILE A 105 2.24 -19.33 1.05
CA ILE A 105 1.31 -19.57 -0.07
C ILE A 105 0.58 -18.26 -0.44
N ILE A 106 0.00 -17.55 0.51
CA ILE A 106 -0.75 -16.32 0.23
C ILE A 106 0.17 -15.15 -0.16
N SER A 107 1.37 -15.09 0.37
CA SER A 107 2.36 -14.05 0.05
C SER A 107 2.83 -14.10 -1.41
N LYS A 108 2.87 -15.29 -1.99
CA LYS A 108 3.30 -15.54 -3.38
C LYS A 108 2.15 -15.87 -4.32
N HIS A 109 0.93 -15.72 -3.85
CA HIS A 109 -0.25 -16.10 -4.63
C HIS A 109 -0.39 -15.25 -5.90
N LYS A 110 -0.96 -15.87 -6.95
CA LYS A 110 -1.19 -15.21 -8.24
C LYS A 110 -2.17 -14.03 -8.14
N SER A 111 -3.22 -14.17 -7.32
CA SER A 111 -4.19 -13.10 -7.07
C SER A 111 -3.58 -11.97 -6.22
N ASP A 112 -3.69 -10.75 -6.72
CA ASP A 112 -3.31 -9.52 -6.01
C ASP A 112 -4.10 -9.32 -4.71
N LEU A 113 -5.41 -9.62 -4.70
CA LEU A 113 -6.23 -9.53 -3.48
C LEU A 113 -5.73 -10.48 -2.37
N ILE A 114 -5.33 -11.69 -2.73
CA ILE A 114 -4.78 -12.65 -1.76
C ILE A 114 -3.43 -12.15 -1.22
N ARG A 115 -2.59 -11.56 -2.05
CA ARG A 115 -1.35 -10.92 -1.57
C ARG A 115 -1.64 -9.69 -0.69
N CYS A 116 -2.74 -8.96 -0.93
CA CYS A 116 -3.21 -7.90 -0.02
C CYS A 116 -3.52 -8.46 1.38
N TRP A 117 -4.19 -9.61 1.48
CA TRP A 117 -4.43 -10.25 2.77
C TRP A 117 -3.14 -10.63 3.49
N ALA A 118 -2.14 -11.10 2.74
CA ALA A 118 -0.83 -11.42 3.28
C ALA A 118 -0.15 -10.22 3.95
N THR A 119 -0.34 -9.00 3.45
CA THR A 119 0.23 -7.78 4.06
C THR A 119 -0.31 -7.53 5.46
N TYR A 120 -1.57 -7.82 5.71
CA TYR A 120 -2.18 -7.72 7.05
C TYR A 120 -1.69 -8.79 8.01
N THR A 121 -1.26 -9.96 7.53
CA THR A 121 -0.63 -10.96 8.40
C THR A 121 0.71 -10.48 8.96
N ILE A 122 1.32 -9.49 8.31
CA ILE A 122 2.53 -8.80 8.78
C ILE A 122 2.14 -7.62 9.69
N GLY A 123 1.28 -6.73 9.19
CA GLY A 123 0.89 -5.52 9.91
C GLY A 123 0.15 -5.76 11.23
N LYS A 124 -0.59 -6.86 11.33
CA LYS A 124 -1.35 -7.26 12.52
C LYS A 124 -0.63 -8.25 13.43
N ASN A 125 0.60 -8.64 13.10
CA ASN A 125 1.34 -9.60 13.89
C ASN A 125 1.93 -8.96 15.16
N PRO A 126 1.39 -9.28 16.36
CA PRO A 126 1.84 -8.65 17.60
C PRO A 126 3.23 -9.10 18.05
N LYS A 127 3.78 -10.15 17.44
CA LYS A 127 5.12 -10.67 17.74
C LYS A 127 6.23 -9.93 17.02
N LEU A 128 5.90 -9.13 15.99
CA LEU A 128 6.88 -8.37 15.23
C LEU A 128 7.07 -6.97 15.85
N ASN A 129 8.32 -6.60 16.09
CA ASN A 129 8.65 -5.21 16.34
C ASN A 129 8.62 -4.41 15.02
N VAL A 130 8.69 -3.09 15.10
CA VAL A 130 8.57 -2.21 13.92
C VAL A 130 9.67 -2.48 12.88
N LYS A 131 10.89 -2.83 13.30
CA LYS A 131 11.97 -3.15 12.37
C LYS A 131 11.69 -4.44 11.61
N GLU A 132 11.34 -5.51 12.30
CA GLU A 132 10.99 -6.81 11.70
C GLU A 132 9.78 -6.69 10.77
N MET A 133 8.78 -5.92 11.18
CA MET A 133 7.59 -5.65 10.36
C MET A 133 7.97 -4.95 9.06
N LEU A 134 8.78 -3.88 9.12
CA LEU A 134 9.21 -3.15 7.93
C LEU A 134 10.10 -3.99 7.02
N GLU A 135 11.01 -4.80 7.58
CA GLU A 135 11.81 -5.74 6.80
C GLU A 135 10.94 -6.73 6.00
N LYS A 136 9.89 -7.27 6.63
CA LYS A 136 8.96 -8.21 5.97
C LYS A 136 8.08 -7.54 4.94
N ILE A 137 7.59 -6.31 5.20
CA ILE A 137 6.69 -5.62 4.26
C ILE A 137 7.41 -5.09 3.03
N GLN A 138 8.72 -4.94 3.05
CA GLN A 138 9.49 -4.34 1.95
C GLN A 138 9.25 -5.04 0.60
N ALA A 139 9.17 -6.36 0.58
CA ALA A 139 8.88 -7.11 -0.65
C ALA A 139 7.53 -6.73 -1.27
N PHE A 140 6.50 -6.49 -0.45
CA PHE A 140 5.18 -6.06 -0.91
C PHE A 140 5.17 -4.60 -1.37
N SER A 141 6.03 -3.75 -0.81
CA SER A 141 6.19 -2.37 -1.27
C SER A 141 6.72 -2.29 -2.71
N ALA A 142 7.43 -3.32 -3.15
CA ALA A 142 7.96 -3.49 -4.52
C ALA A 142 7.07 -4.36 -5.41
N ASP A 143 5.90 -4.79 -4.95
CA ASP A 143 5.00 -5.64 -5.74
C ASP A 143 4.66 -4.99 -7.08
N LYS A 144 4.63 -5.79 -8.13
CA LYS A 144 4.27 -5.33 -9.48
C LYS A 144 2.86 -4.75 -9.56
N HIS A 145 1.95 -5.17 -8.66
CA HIS A 145 0.56 -4.77 -8.66
C HIS A 145 0.32 -3.56 -7.75
N PHE A 146 -0.33 -2.53 -8.30
CA PHE A 146 -0.64 -1.29 -7.57
C PHE A 146 -1.44 -1.53 -6.29
N GLY A 147 -2.44 -2.43 -6.32
CA GLY A 147 -3.31 -2.73 -5.17
C GLY A 147 -2.52 -3.28 -3.98
N VAL A 148 -1.57 -4.17 -4.23
CA VAL A 148 -0.70 -4.72 -3.19
C VAL A 148 0.18 -3.62 -2.59
N ARG A 149 0.76 -2.75 -3.43
CA ARG A 149 1.57 -1.62 -2.95
C ARG A 149 0.75 -0.65 -2.08
N GLU A 150 -0.51 -0.40 -2.43
CA GLU A 150 -1.39 0.47 -1.63
C GLU A 150 -1.79 -0.19 -0.30
N ILE A 151 -2.21 -1.44 -0.33
CA ILE A 151 -2.65 -2.13 0.89
C ILE A 151 -1.47 -2.39 1.84
N CYS A 152 -0.26 -2.64 1.34
CA CYS A 152 0.87 -2.93 2.21
C CYS A 152 1.23 -1.74 3.12
N TRP A 153 1.19 -0.50 2.65
CA TRP A 153 1.43 0.64 3.53
C TRP A 153 0.25 0.90 4.49
N LEU A 154 -1.00 0.65 4.06
CA LEU A 154 -2.17 0.71 4.95
C LEU A 154 -2.05 -0.28 6.11
N ALA A 155 -1.64 -1.52 5.82
CA ALA A 155 -1.52 -2.59 6.82
C ALA A 155 -0.52 -2.28 7.94
N VAL A 156 0.58 -1.59 7.62
CA VAL A 156 1.66 -1.31 8.59
C VAL A 156 1.61 0.10 9.18
N ARG A 157 0.81 0.99 8.60
CA ARG A 157 0.74 2.40 9.01
C ARG A 157 0.40 2.61 10.50
N PRO A 158 -0.55 1.89 11.13
CA PRO A 158 -0.81 2.05 12.56
C PRO A 158 0.43 1.79 13.43
N THR A 159 1.22 0.80 13.09
CA THR A 159 2.47 0.49 13.81
C THR A 159 3.56 1.53 13.53
N ILE A 160 3.65 2.03 12.29
CA ILE A 160 4.53 3.16 11.94
C ILE A 160 4.18 4.39 12.78
N ALA A 161 2.91 4.75 12.87
CA ALA A 161 2.46 5.91 13.63
C ALA A 161 2.77 5.81 15.14
N LYS A 162 2.60 4.62 15.72
CA LYS A 162 2.92 4.35 17.12
C LYS A 162 4.42 4.38 17.42
N ASN A 163 5.26 4.11 16.44
CA ASN A 163 6.71 4.04 16.53
C ASN A 163 7.36 5.03 15.55
N LEU A 164 6.85 6.27 15.50
CA LEU A 164 7.10 7.19 14.40
C LEU A 164 8.59 7.46 14.18
N ILE A 165 9.31 7.89 15.21
CA ILE A 165 10.75 8.26 15.07
C ILE A 165 11.57 7.06 14.58
N LYS A 166 11.36 5.89 15.18
CA LYS A 166 12.07 4.67 14.77
C LYS A 166 11.71 4.27 13.33
N SER A 167 10.45 4.41 12.96
CA SER A 167 9.99 4.13 11.59
C SER A 167 10.60 5.08 10.57
N LEU A 168 10.68 6.38 10.88
CA LEU A 168 11.31 7.38 10.01
C LEU A 168 12.81 7.10 9.82
N GLU A 169 13.53 6.71 10.88
CA GLU A 169 14.95 6.31 10.80
C GLU A 169 15.15 5.09 9.88
N ILE A 170 14.29 4.07 9.99
CA ILE A 170 14.37 2.87 9.14
C ILE A 170 14.03 3.21 7.70
N LEU A 171 12.92 3.92 7.49
CA LEU A 171 12.41 4.28 6.15
C LEU A 171 13.32 5.29 5.43
N SER A 172 14.08 6.10 6.15
CA SER A 172 15.07 6.99 5.53
C SER A 172 16.10 6.22 4.70
N LYS A 173 16.43 4.99 5.11
CA LYS A 173 17.34 4.12 4.35
C LYS A 173 16.70 3.57 3.07
N TRP A 174 15.37 3.55 3.00
CA TRP A 174 14.64 3.11 1.80
C TRP A 174 14.65 4.16 0.70
N THR A 175 14.88 5.42 1.03
CA THR A 175 14.96 6.52 0.04
C THR A 175 16.11 6.38 -0.95
N ASN A 176 17.10 5.54 -0.64
CA ASN A 176 18.26 5.27 -1.50
C ASN A 176 18.18 3.94 -2.26
N LYS A 177 17.05 3.23 -2.18
CA LYS A 177 16.86 1.97 -2.91
C LYS A 177 16.71 2.24 -4.42
N GLU A 178 17.18 1.30 -5.24
CA GLU A 178 17.04 1.39 -6.70
C GLU A 178 15.58 1.36 -7.15
N ASP A 179 14.77 0.50 -6.53
CA ASP A 179 13.35 0.35 -6.84
C ASP A 179 12.55 1.59 -6.39
N GLU A 180 11.92 2.23 -7.35
CA GLU A 180 11.10 3.43 -7.12
C GLU A 180 9.90 3.18 -6.19
N ASN A 181 9.34 1.96 -6.22
CA ASN A 181 8.21 1.59 -5.38
C ASN A 181 8.64 1.55 -3.90
N ILE A 182 9.84 1.05 -3.61
CA ILE A 182 10.42 1.05 -2.26
C ILE A 182 10.69 2.49 -1.79
N ARG A 183 11.27 3.35 -2.66
CA ARG A 183 11.48 4.76 -2.31
C ARG A 183 10.16 5.48 -2.05
N ARG A 184 9.14 5.24 -2.90
CA ARG A 184 7.80 5.81 -2.72
C ARG A 184 7.17 5.38 -1.41
N PHE A 185 7.30 4.12 -1.02
CA PHE A 185 6.74 3.63 0.25
C PHE A 185 7.17 4.49 1.44
N ALA A 186 8.42 4.92 1.50
CA ALA A 186 8.93 5.74 2.61
C ALA A 186 8.14 7.04 2.78
N SER A 187 7.77 7.71 1.70
CA SER A 187 6.94 8.92 1.75
C SER A 187 5.45 8.60 1.87
N GLU A 188 4.93 7.63 1.13
CA GLU A 188 3.48 7.35 1.11
C GLU A 188 2.97 6.82 2.45
N ALA A 189 3.69 5.88 3.07
CA ALA A 189 3.33 5.30 4.36
C ALA A 189 3.35 6.30 5.52
N THR A 190 4.07 7.41 5.36
CA THR A 190 4.26 8.44 6.39
C THR A 190 3.51 9.73 6.12
N ARG A 191 2.63 9.78 5.11
CA ARG A 191 1.85 10.98 4.83
C ARG A 191 1.06 11.44 6.05
N PRO A 192 1.08 12.74 6.40
CA PRO A 192 0.36 13.26 7.56
C PRO A 192 -1.15 12.97 7.51
N ARG A 193 -1.73 13.03 6.31
CA ARG A 193 -3.17 12.84 6.05
C ARG A 193 -3.38 11.80 4.96
N GLY A 194 -3.02 10.55 5.24
CA GLY A 194 -3.23 9.47 4.27
C GLY A 194 -4.71 9.33 3.88
N VAL A 195 -4.95 8.86 2.66
CA VAL A 195 -6.30 8.60 2.15
C VAL A 195 -6.81 7.29 2.73
N TRP A 196 -8.06 7.26 3.19
CA TRP A 196 -8.73 6.08 3.74
C TRP A 196 -8.10 5.48 5.01
N CYS A 197 -7.34 6.29 5.77
CA CYS A 197 -6.69 5.86 7.00
C CYS A 197 -6.66 7.00 8.04
N GLU A 198 -6.31 6.65 9.27
CA GLU A 198 -6.09 7.63 10.31
C GLU A 198 -4.89 8.53 9.99
N HIS A 199 -4.99 9.78 10.42
CA HIS A 199 -3.90 10.75 10.28
C HIS A 199 -2.77 10.43 11.26
N ILE A 200 -1.55 10.85 10.92
CA ILE A 200 -0.44 10.88 11.86
C ILE A 200 -0.37 12.28 12.46
N GLU A 201 -1.01 12.45 13.62
CA GLU A 201 -1.17 13.76 14.23
C GLU A 201 0.15 14.47 14.51
N GLU A 202 1.17 13.73 14.92
CA GLU A 202 2.49 14.30 15.17
C GLU A 202 3.12 14.91 13.91
N LEU A 203 2.92 14.30 12.74
CA LEU A 203 3.41 14.86 11.47
C LEU A 203 2.54 16.02 10.93
N LYS A 204 1.30 16.13 11.37
CA LYS A 204 0.48 17.32 11.09
C LYS A 204 0.96 18.53 11.88
N LEU A 205 1.45 18.33 13.10
CA LEU A 205 1.96 19.36 14.00
C LEU A 205 3.44 19.68 13.77
N LYS A 206 4.25 18.65 13.51
CA LYS A 206 5.70 18.72 13.37
C LYS A 206 6.15 18.05 12.06
N PRO A 207 5.80 18.62 10.89
CA PRO A 207 6.14 18.03 9.60
C PRO A 207 7.66 17.96 9.35
N GLU A 208 8.47 18.78 10.04
CA GLU A 208 9.92 18.75 9.98
C GLU A 208 10.51 17.37 10.34
N LEU A 209 9.82 16.56 11.13
CA LEU A 209 10.22 15.18 11.42
C LEU A 209 10.32 14.32 10.16
N GLY A 210 9.51 14.63 9.14
CA GLY A 210 9.52 13.93 7.86
C GLY A 210 10.68 14.32 6.92
N LEU A 211 11.46 15.34 7.23
CA LEU A 211 12.55 15.81 6.36
C LEU A 211 13.64 14.76 6.11
N ILE A 212 13.85 13.85 7.03
CA ILE A 212 14.79 12.73 6.87
C ILE A 212 14.41 11.82 5.67
N ILE A 213 13.12 11.79 5.31
CA ILE A 213 12.59 11.07 4.14
C ILE A 213 12.48 12.01 2.94
N LEU A 214 11.96 13.22 3.14
CA LEU A 214 11.60 14.12 2.05
C LEU A 214 12.83 14.74 1.36
N ASN A 215 13.85 15.13 2.12
CA ASN A 215 15.06 15.75 1.56
C ASN A 215 15.78 14.85 0.55
N PRO A 216 16.01 13.55 0.82
CA PRO A 216 16.60 12.66 -0.18
C PRO A 216 15.78 12.50 -1.45
N LEU A 217 14.45 12.69 -1.37
CA LEU A 217 13.51 12.49 -2.48
C LEU A 217 13.12 13.77 -3.23
N LYS A 218 13.67 14.92 -2.85
CA LYS A 218 13.26 16.24 -3.39
C LYS A 218 13.45 16.43 -4.90
N SER A 219 14.31 15.62 -5.52
CA SER A 219 14.54 15.60 -6.97
C SER A 219 14.54 14.18 -7.54
N ASP A 220 13.75 13.29 -6.96
CA ASP A 220 13.64 11.92 -7.45
C ASP A 220 13.19 11.88 -8.91
N LYS A 221 13.82 11.03 -9.71
CA LYS A 221 13.54 10.91 -11.14
C LYS A 221 12.19 10.26 -11.45
N SER A 222 11.69 9.43 -10.52
CA SER A 222 10.42 8.74 -10.69
C SER A 222 9.24 9.67 -10.44
N LYS A 223 8.35 9.75 -11.42
CA LYS A 223 7.09 10.47 -11.31
C LYS A 223 6.23 9.95 -10.16
N TYR A 224 6.25 8.65 -9.94
CA TYR A 224 5.51 7.98 -8.88
C TYR A 224 5.99 8.40 -7.48
N VAL A 225 7.30 8.60 -7.31
CA VAL A 225 7.88 9.15 -6.07
C VAL A 225 7.57 10.65 -5.94
N GLN A 226 7.75 11.42 -7.00
CA GLN A 226 7.45 12.87 -7.02
C GLN A 226 6.00 13.14 -6.59
N ASP A 227 5.05 12.35 -7.09
CA ASP A 227 3.63 12.47 -6.75
C ASP A 227 3.40 12.25 -5.25
N SER A 228 4.04 11.24 -4.67
CA SER A 228 3.93 10.94 -3.23
C SER A 228 4.52 12.05 -2.36
N VAL A 229 5.73 12.53 -2.68
CA VAL A 229 6.39 13.63 -1.95
C VAL A 229 5.57 14.92 -2.03
N GLY A 230 5.07 15.26 -3.21
CA GLY A 230 4.21 16.43 -3.39
C GLY A 230 2.90 16.33 -2.61
N ASN A 231 2.28 15.14 -2.57
CA ASN A 231 1.09 14.88 -1.77
C ASN A 231 1.38 14.93 -0.26
N TRP A 232 2.52 14.41 0.19
CA TRP A 232 2.97 14.49 1.57
C TRP A 232 3.04 15.94 2.05
N LEU A 233 3.70 16.79 1.29
CA LEU A 233 3.83 18.21 1.60
C LEU A 233 2.50 18.95 1.50
N ASN A 234 1.65 18.62 0.54
CA ASN A 234 0.31 19.18 0.45
C ASN A 234 -0.58 18.79 1.65
N ASP A 235 -0.43 17.57 2.18
CA ASP A 235 -1.09 17.18 3.41
C ASP A 235 -0.62 18.02 4.61
N ALA A 236 0.70 18.23 4.74
CA ALA A 236 1.30 19.05 5.79
C ALA A 236 0.87 20.52 5.69
N SER A 237 0.71 21.07 4.48
CA SER A 237 0.34 22.47 4.25
C SER A 237 -1.00 22.85 4.85
N LYS A 238 -1.90 21.91 5.06
CA LYS A 238 -3.22 22.15 5.63
C LYS A 238 -3.20 22.53 7.12
N THR A 239 -2.11 22.21 7.81
CA THR A 239 -1.89 22.55 9.23
C THR A 239 -0.66 23.40 9.46
N GLN A 240 0.35 23.28 8.60
CA GLN A 240 1.63 23.99 8.71
C GLN A 240 2.01 24.64 7.36
N PRO A 241 1.21 25.58 6.84
CA PRO A 241 1.45 26.20 5.53
C PRO A 241 2.77 26.96 5.45
N GLU A 242 3.19 27.63 6.52
CA GLU A 242 4.46 28.36 6.58
C GLU A 242 5.69 27.45 6.44
N PHE A 243 5.64 26.28 7.10
CA PHE A 243 6.68 25.26 6.97
C PHE A 243 6.82 24.82 5.51
N VAL A 244 5.71 24.47 4.85
CA VAL A 244 5.72 23.98 3.46
C VAL A 244 6.18 25.07 2.50
N ASN A 245 5.71 26.30 2.68
CA ASN A 245 6.11 27.45 1.88
C ASN A 245 7.63 27.68 1.98
N SER A 246 8.17 27.76 3.19
CA SER A 246 9.60 27.97 3.45
C SER A 246 10.46 26.82 2.88
N LEU A 247 10.00 25.58 3.04
CA LEU A 247 10.70 24.42 2.49
C LEU A 247 10.73 24.43 0.96
N CYS A 248 9.61 24.78 0.33
CA CYS A 248 9.52 24.88 -1.12
C CYS A 248 10.46 25.96 -1.69
N GLU A 249 10.53 27.13 -1.06
CA GLU A 249 11.48 28.19 -1.46
C GLU A 249 12.94 27.71 -1.29
N LYS A 250 13.26 27.06 -0.18
CA LYS A 250 14.58 26.47 0.04
C LYS A 250 14.92 25.43 -1.05
N TRP A 251 14.03 24.50 -1.34
CA TRP A 251 14.25 23.48 -2.36
C TRP A 251 14.39 24.04 -3.76
N LYS A 252 13.64 25.10 -4.08
CA LYS A 252 13.74 25.80 -5.36
C LYS A 252 15.15 26.38 -5.58
N ALA A 253 15.76 26.92 -4.51
CA ALA A 253 17.12 27.46 -4.56
C ALA A 253 18.20 26.36 -4.59
N GLU A 254 18.06 25.31 -3.76
CA GLU A 254 19.06 24.25 -3.62
C GLU A 254 19.04 23.21 -4.73
N SER A 255 17.89 22.97 -5.34
CA SER A 255 17.63 21.90 -6.30
C SER A 255 16.79 22.42 -7.48
N PRO A 256 17.36 23.26 -8.37
CA PRO A 256 16.64 23.87 -9.51
C PRO A 256 16.43 22.86 -10.65
N THR A 257 15.77 21.74 -10.37
CA THR A 257 15.45 20.68 -11.33
C THR A 257 13.97 20.70 -11.69
N LYS A 258 13.60 20.11 -12.85
CA LYS A 258 12.21 19.96 -13.26
C LYS A 258 11.43 19.05 -12.31
N GLU A 259 12.10 18.06 -11.73
CA GLU A 259 11.55 17.12 -10.73
C GLU A 259 11.14 17.87 -9.46
N THR A 260 12.06 18.67 -8.92
CA THR A 260 11.78 19.51 -7.74
C THR A 260 10.68 20.54 -8.01
N ALA A 261 10.70 21.19 -9.18
CA ALA A 261 9.64 22.13 -9.57
C ALA A 261 8.27 21.47 -9.64
N TYR A 262 8.19 20.24 -10.13
CA TYR A 262 6.96 19.47 -10.17
C TYR A 262 6.45 19.12 -8.75
N ILE A 263 7.34 18.67 -7.86
CA ILE A 263 7.01 18.37 -6.45
C ILE A 263 6.48 19.64 -5.76
N ILE A 264 7.15 20.79 -5.93
CA ILE A 264 6.73 22.08 -5.36
C ILE A 264 5.34 22.46 -5.84
N LYS A 265 5.08 22.37 -7.16
CA LYS A 265 3.75 22.65 -7.72
C LYS A 265 2.65 21.82 -7.05
N LYS A 266 2.92 20.54 -6.80
CA LYS A 266 1.95 19.66 -6.08
C LYS A 266 1.83 20.01 -4.61
N ALA A 267 2.92 20.28 -3.94
CA ALA A 267 2.96 20.66 -2.53
C ALA A 267 2.14 21.92 -2.23
N MET A 268 2.22 22.91 -3.12
CA MET A 268 1.59 24.22 -2.94
C MET A 268 0.11 24.29 -3.34
N ARG A 269 -0.49 23.21 -3.85
CA ARG A 269 -1.87 23.22 -4.39
C ARG A 269 -2.92 23.83 -3.45
N THR A 270 -2.87 23.48 -2.18
CA THR A 270 -3.82 24.00 -1.17
C THR A 270 -3.52 25.47 -0.88
N ILE A 271 -2.27 25.81 -0.63
CA ILE A 271 -1.83 27.20 -0.35
C ILE A 271 -2.18 28.14 -1.50
N ASP A 272 -1.89 27.74 -2.74
CA ASP A 272 -2.16 28.57 -3.94
C ASP A 272 -3.66 28.75 -4.18
N LYS A 273 -4.49 27.76 -3.79
CA LYS A 273 -5.95 27.87 -3.89
C LYS A 273 -6.53 28.84 -2.88
N GLU A 274 -5.97 28.91 -1.68
CA GLU A 274 -6.42 29.81 -0.61
C GLU A 274 -5.99 31.27 -0.84
N ARG A 275 -4.99 31.49 -1.70
CA ARG A 275 -4.51 32.83 -2.09
C ARG A 275 -5.31 33.48 -3.23
N LYS A 276 -6.21 32.72 -3.88
CA LYS A 276 -7.11 33.20 -4.95
C LYS A 276 -8.47 33.57 -4.41
#